data_f501d83e7f73d570ac15467473afa319
#
_entry.id   f501d83e7f73d570ac15467473afa319
#
_cell.length_a   1.000
_cell.length_b   1.000
_cell.length_c   1.000
_cell.angle_alpha   90.00
_cell.angle_beta   90.00
_cell.angle_gamma   90.00
#
_symmetry.space_group_name_H-M   'P 1'
#
loop_
_entity.id
_entity.type
_entity.pdbx_description
1 polymer ?
#
loop_
_entity_poly.entity_id
_entity_poly.type
_entity_poly.pdbx_seq_one_letter_code
_entity_poly.pdbx_strand_id
1 'polypeptide(L)'
;DILNNYRRKTYDIKKRETIFPELPLPSKKEQIVSFPQDLRKIFSLVSVGSKSFLTQKVDRTVGGLVVQQQCLGPLDLPLSNYSVVKHSFFSELATISGIGEQPIKGIIDPVAMVGLSIGEMLTNMIWGVIDDIDYIKCSGNWMWPNVDSYEHYLLYDSVKEVSKILIELGIAIDS
;
A
#
# COMPACT_ATOMS: atom_id res chain seq x y z
N ASP A 1 -5.54 -29.86 -23.25
CA ASP A 1 -5.77 -28.44 -22.96
C ASP A 1 -5.57 -28.20 -21.46
N ILE A 2 -4.36 -27.83 -21.08
CA ILE A 2 -3.94 -27.65 -19.67
C ILE A 2 -4.83 -26.59 -18.98
N LEU A 3 -5.32 -25.60 -19.72
CA LEU A 3 -6.17 -24.52 -19.20
C LEU A 3 -7.61 -24.98 -18.89
N ASN A 4 -8.10 -26.04 -19.50
CA ASN A 4 -9.47 -26.52 -19.29
C ASN A 4 -9.58 -27.60 -18.21
N ASN A 5 -8.48 -28.15 -17.72
CA ASN A 5 -8.47 -29.19 -16.68
C ASN A 5 -8.31 -28.65 -15.24
N TYR A 6 -8.24 -27.35 -15.04
CA TYR A 6 -8.28 -26.79 -13.69
C TYR A 6 -9.69 -26.97 -13.13
N ARG A 7 -9.83 -27.90 -12.19
CA ARG A 7 -11.06 -28.02 -11.39
C ARG A 7 -11.30 -26.68 -10.70
N ARG A 8 -12.43 -26.03 -11.04
CA ARG A 8 -12.89 -24.87 -10.26
C ARG A 8 -13.00 -25.29 -8.80
N LYS A 9 -12.18 -24.69 -7.96
CA LYS A 9 -12.34 -24.81 -6.51
C LYS A 9 -13.53 -23.93 -6.13
N THR A 10 -14.55 -24.56 -5.53
CA THR A 10 -15.70 -23.84 -4.99
C THR A 10 -15.51 -23.77 -3.47
N TYR A 11 -15.56 -22.57 -2.93
CA TYR A 11 -15.51 -22.33 -1.50
C TYR A 11 -16.88 -21.95 -1.00
N ASP A 12 -17.38 -22.62 0.04
CA ASP A 12 -18.58 -22.21 0.77
C ASP A 12 -18.20 -21.10 1.75
N ILE A 13 -18.35 -19.87 1.30
CA ILE A 13 -17.95 -18.69 2.06
C ILE A 13 -19.09 -18.28 2.98
N LYS A 14 -18.89 -18.45 4.29
CA LYS A 14 -19.87 -18.03 5.30
C LYS A 14 -19.48 -16.68 5.86
N LYS A 15 -20.37 -15.70 5.69
CA LYS A 15 -20.27 -14.41 6.37
C LYS A 15 -20.35 -14.63 7.87
N ARG A 16 -19.36 -14.14 8.60
CA ARG A 16 -19.43 -13.98 10.05
C ARG A 16 -19.53 -12.50 10.38
N GLU A 17 -20.28 -12.15 11.39
CA GLU A 17 -20.22 -10.80 11.93
C GLU A 17 -18.85 -10.59 12.55
N THR A 18 -18.10 -9.65 12.00
CA THR A 18 -16.81 -9.27 12.57
C THR A 18 -17.08 -8.29 13.72
N ILE A 19 -16.94 -8.75 14.93
CA ILE A 19 -17.02 -7.88 16.11
C ILE A 19 -15.62 -7.29 16.29
N PHE A 20 -15.44 -6.05 15.86
CA PHE A 20 -14.23 -5.31 16.19
C PHE A 20 -14.25 -4.99 17.69
N PRO A 21 -13.20 -5.34 18.45
CA PRO A 21 -13.13 -4.94 19.86
C PRO A 21 -13.12 -3.41 19.93
N GLU A 22 -14.06 -2.85 20.67
CA GLU A 22 -13.98 -1.44 21.04
C GLU A 22 -12.70 -1.23 21.85
N LEU A 23 -11.75 -0.51 21.28
CA LEU A 23 -10.55 -0.11 22.01
C LEU A 23 -10.95 1.01 22.98
N PRO A 24 -10.82 0.80 24.30
CA PRO A 24 -11.11 1.84 25.26
C PRO A 24 -10.17 3.03 25.02
N LEU A 25 -10.74 4.15 24.63
CA LEU A 25 -9.97 5.38 24.47
C LEU A 25 -9.59 5.91 25.87
N PRO A 26 -8.31 6.18 26.13
CA PRO A 26 -7.88 6.76 27.37
C PRO A 26 -8.50 8.16 27.56
N SER A 27 -8.72 8.58 28.81
CA SER A 27 -9.20 9.91 29.10
C SER A 27 -8.26 10.98 28.58
N LYS A 28 -8.76 12.20 28.32
CA LYS A 28 -7.93 13.31 27.82
C LYS A 28 -6.69 13.57 28.70
N LYS A 29 -6.81 13.40 30.00
CA LYS A 29 -5.71 13.60 30.97
C LYS A 29 -4.65 12.50 30.80
N GLU A 30 -5.07 11.26 30.68
CA GLU A 30 -4.16 10.13 30.43
C GLU A 30 -3.48 10.27 29.05
N GLN A 31 -4.19 10.71 28.02
CA GLN A 31 -3.62 10.98 26.69
C GLN A 31 -2.51 12.03 26.75
N ILE A 32 -2.70 13.14 27.48
CA ILE A 32 -1.68 14.20 27.59
C ILE A 32 -0.43 13.68 28.30
N VAL A 33 -0.60 12.88 29.35
CA VAL A 33 0.52 12.34 30.14
C VAL A 33 1.28 11.26 29.39
N SER A 34 0.59 10.40 28.65
CA SER A 34 1.21 9.29 27.91
C SER A 34 1.77 9.70 26.55
N PHE A 35 1.32 10.83 25.98
CA PHE A 35 1.64 11.26 24.63
C PHE A 35 3.14 11.17 24.24
N PRO A 36 4.09 11.69 25.04
CA PRO A 36 5.51 11.61 24.66
C PRO A 36 6.06 10.18 24.61
N GLN A 37 5.54 9.32 25.48
CA GLN A 37 5.95 7.90 25.52
C GLN A 37 5.33 7.12 24.37
N ASP A 38 4.07 7.38 24.07
CA ASP A 38 3.35 6.72 22.99
C ASP A 38 3.90 7.14 21.63
N LEU A 39 4.27 8.43 21.49
CA LEU A 39 4.97 8.92 20.30
C LEU A 39 6.32 8.22 20.09
N ARG A 40 7.11 8.03 21.15
CA ARG A 40 8.37 7.26 21.06
C ARG A 40 8.13 5.81 20.64
N LYS A 41 7.10 5.16 21.19
CA LYS A 41 6.75 3.79 20.80
C LYS A 41 6.38 3.71 19.33
N ILE A 42 5.57 4.65 18.82
CA ILE A 42 5.18 4.71 17.41
C ILE A 42 6.41 4.87 16.52
N PHE A 43 7.26 5.85 16.81
CA PHE A 43 8.49 6.06 16.02
C PHE A 43 9.52 4.91 16.13
N SER A 44 9.37 4.03 17.12
CA SER A 44 10.22 2.85 17.27
C SER A 44 9.66 1.62 16.55
N LEU A 45 8.43 1.68 16.04
CA LEU A 45 7.87 0.58 15.24
C LEU A 45 8.69 0.39 13.96
N VAL A 46 8.94 -0.86 13.61
CA VAL A 46 9.69 -1.21 12.40
C VAL A 46 9.04 -0.62 11.13
N SER A 47 7.71 -0.53 11.09
CA SER A 47 6.95 0.06 9.99
C SER A 47 7.06 1.59 9.90
N VAL A 48 7.41 2.28 11.00
CA VAL A 48 7.41 3.76 11.08
C VAL A 48 8.82 4.31 11.22
N GLY A 49 9.72 3.59 11.89
CA GLY A 49 11.09 4.02 12.17
C GLY A 49 11.90 4.25 10.89
N SER A 50 12.93 5.08 11.00
CA SER A 50 13.81 5.40 9.88
C SER A 50 14.46 4.17 9.27
N LYS A 51 14.45 4.07 7.95
CA LYS A 51 15.11 3.03 7.16
C LYS A 51 16.45 3.50 6.55
N SER A 52 17.02 4.61 7.04
CA SER A 52 18.25 5.20 6.49
C SER A 52 19.41 4.19 6.40
N PHE A 53 19.49 3.26 7.35
CA PHE A 53 20.49 2.19 7.34
C PHE A 53 20.36 1.24 6.16
N LEU A 54 19.15 1.11 5.57
CA LEU A 54 18.91 0.35 4.34
C LEU A 54 19.06 1.25 3.11
N THR A 55 18.36 2.38 3.09
CA THR A 55 18.23 3.22 1.90
C THR A 55 19.52 3.89 1.49
N GLN A 56 20.47 4.11 2.40
CA GLN A 56 21.77 4.72 2.11
C GLN A 56 22.87 3.72 1.74
N LYS A 57 22.64 2.42 1.93
CA LYS A 57 23.66 1.38 1.73
C LYS A 57 23.38 0.43 0.56
N VAL A 58 22.15 0.42 0.06
CA VAL A 58 21.73 -0.44 -1.06
C VAL A 58 21.76 0.33 -2.37
N ASP A 59 21.80 -0.39 -3.47
CA ASP A 59 21.67 0.20 -4.81
C ASP A 59 20.32 0.91 -4.93
N ARG A 60 20.37 2.20 -5.21
CA ARG A 60 19.19 3.05 -5.34
C ARG A 60 18.72 3.22 -6.77
N THR A 61 19.56 2.87 -7.72
CA THR A 61 19.28 3.06 -9.15
C THR A 61 19.76 1.87 -9.95
N VAL A 62 18.97 1.49 -10.96
CA VAL A 62 19.33 0.48 -11.95
C VAL A 62 19.10 1.06 -13.35
N GLY A 63 20.08 0.89 -14.26
CA GLY A 63 19.96 1.29 -15.65
C GLY A 63 20.15 2.78 -15.95
N GLY A 64 20.34 3.63 -14.97
CA GLY A 64 20.71 5.04 -15.18
C GLY A 64 19.60 5.96 -15.73
N LEU A 65 18.36 5.48 -15.88
CA LEU A 65 17.22 6.26 -16.39
C LEU A 65 16.39 6.91 -15.28
N VAL A 66 16.85 6.84 -14.04
CA VAL A 66 16.12 7.37 -12.88
C VAL A 66 16.17 8.90 -12.90
N VAL A 67 15.00 9.52 -12.87
CA VAL A 67 14.81 10.98 -12.76
C VAL A 67 14.62 11.37 -11.29
N GLN A 68 13.83 10.60 -10.57
CA GLN A 68 13.51 10.82 -9.16
C GLN A 68 13.82 9.56 -8.35
N GLN A 69 14.75 9.68 -7.43
CA GLN A 69 15.12 8.61 -6.50
C GLN A 69 14.94 9.07 -5.05
N GLN A 70 14.99 8.14 -4.11
CA GLN A 70 15.01 8.45 -2.69
C GLN A 70 16.34 9.10 -2.24
N CYS A 71 16.36 9.64 -1.04
CA CYS A 71 17.51 10.35 -0.45
C CYS A 71 17.91 11.57 -1.28
N LEU A 72 16.96 12.46 -1.49
CA LEU A 72 17.13 13.68 -2.28
C LEU A 72 17.76 14.83 -1.47
N GLY A 73 18.21 15.84 -2.23
CA GLY A 73 18.78 17.06 -1.67
C GLY A 73 20.23 16.88 -1.16
N PRO A 74 20.85 17.98 -0.71
CA PRO A 74 22.28 18.00 -0.39
C PRO A 74 22.67 17.20 0.87
N LEU A 75 21.68 16.85 1.70
CA LEU A 75 21.89 16.06 2.91
C LEU A 75 21.46 14.60 2.76
N ASP A 76 20.92 14.19 1.62
CA ASP A 76 20.42 12.84 1.34
C ASP A 76 19.41 12.32 2.39
N LEU A 77 18.66 13.23 3.03
CA LEU A 77 17.75 12.89 4.12
C LEU A 77 16.33 12.56 3.68
N PRO A 78 15.69 13.31 2.74
CA PRO A 78 14.31 13.05 2.36
C PRO A 78 14.17 11.72 1.65
N LEU A 79 13.23 10.90 2.09
CA LEU A 79 12.81 9.72 1.35
C LEU A 79 11.78 10.13 0.29
N SER A 80 11.89 9.53 -0.89
CA SER A 80 10.89 9.64 -1.92
C SER A 80 10.00 8.41 -1.87
N ASN A 81 8.69 8.61 -1.70
CA ASN A 81 7.72 7.51 -1.65
C ASN A 81 7.25 7.09 -3.06
N TYR A 82 7.81 7.68 -4.08
CA TYR A 82 7.60 7.34 -5.48
C TYR A 82 8.92 7.41 -6.24
N SER A 83 8.96 6.75 -7.38
CA SER A 83 10.10 6.81 -8.29
C SER A 83 9.66 7.31 -9.66
N VAL A 84 10.57 7.96 -10.38
CA VAL A 84 10.36 8.40 -11.77
C VAL A 84 11.49 7.86 -12.63
N VAL A 85 11.12 7.07 -13.63
CA VAL A 85 12.08 6.42 -14.54
C VAL A 85 11.72 6.80 -15.98
N LYS A 86 12.68 7.35 -16.72
CA LYS A 86 12.52 7.67 -18.15
C LYS A 86 12.39 6.41 -19.00
N HIS A 87 11.66 6.50 -20.09
CA HIS A 87 11.52 5.39 -21.04
C HIS A 87 12.81 5.19 -21.86
N SER A 88 13.57 6.25 -22.10
CA SER A 88 14.88 6.18 -22.74
C SER A 88 15.68 7.44 -22.41
N PHE A 89 16.97 7.46 -22.77
CA PHE A 89 17.82 8.66 -22.62
C PHE A 89 17.36 9.85 -23.46
N PHE A 90 16.65 9.60 -24.55
CA PHE A 90 16.18 10.62 -25.50
C PHE A 90 14.70 10.98 -25.34
N SER A 91 13.97 10.30 -24.44
CA SER A 91 12.55 10.53 -24.23
C SER A 91 12.32 11.60 -23.18
N GLU A 92 11.33 12.46 -23.40
CA GLU A 92 10.78 13.33 -22.36
C GLU A 92 9.71 12.61 -21.52
N LEU A 93 9.29 11.40 -21.95
CA LEU A 93 8.33 10.59 -21.22
C LEU A 93 9.01 9.78 -20.13
N ALA A 94 8.33 9.67 -19.01
CA ALA A 94 8.75 8.88 -17.85
C ALA A 94 7.56 8.15 -17.23
N THR A 95 7.84 7.08 -16.50
CA THR A 95 6.86 6.38 -15.68
C THR A 95 7.06 6.73 -14.22
N ILE A 96 5.97 7.06 -13.54
CA ILE A 96 5.92 7.27 -12.09
C ILE A 96 5.39 5.99 -11.45
N SER A 97 6.05 5.52 -10.39
CA SER A 97 5.61 4.35 -9.62
C SER A 97 5.53 4.69 -8.14
N GLY A 98 4.42 4.37 -7.52
CA GLY A 98 4.18 4.49 -6.09
C GLY A 98 3.56 3.21 -5.53
N ILE A 99 3.74 2.96 -4.25
CA ILE A 99 3.22 1.79 -3.55
C ILE A 99 2.29 2.25 -2.44
N GLY A 100 1.20 1.53 -2.24
CA GLY A 100 0.33 1.65 -1.08
C GLY A 100 0.14 0.28 -0.43
N GLU A 101 0.44 0.17 0.86
CA GLU A 101 0.28 -1.05 1.64
C GLU A 101 -0.11 -0.75 3.09
N GLN A 102 -1.03 -1.52 3.64
CA GLN A 102 -1.50 -1.30 5.01
C GLN A 102 -1.72 -2.63 5.78
N PRO A 103 -0.73 -3.52 5.84
CA PRO A 103 -0.93 -4.90 6.30
C PRO A 103 -1.38 -4.97 7.76
N ILE A 104 -0.86 -4.12 8.63
CA ILE A 104 -1.22 -4.10 10.06
C ILE A 104 -2.68 -3.69 10.27
N LYS A 105 -3.18 -2.74 9.48
CA LYS A 105 -4.58 -2.31 9.53
C LYS A 105 -5.53 -3.38 9.01
N GLY A 106 -5.06 -4.24 8.11
CA GLY A 106 -5.81 -5.39 7.63
C GLY A 106 -6.12 -6.43 8.71
N ILE A 107 -5.34 -6.48 9.78
CA ILE A 107 -5.63 -7.34 10.94
C ILE A 107 -6.85 -6.82 11.71
N ILE A 108 -7.10 -5.52 11.66
CA ILE A 108 -8.22 -4.87 12.36
C ILE A 108 -9.46 -4.89 11.45
N ASP A 109 -9.33 -4.30 10.26
CA ASP A 109 -10.41 -4.21 9.27
C ASP A 109 -9.82 -4.33 7.85
N PRO A 110 -9.90 -5.53 7.24
CA PRO A 110 -9.32 -5.75 5.92
C PRO A 110 -10.02 -4.98 4.81
N VAL A 111 -11.29 -4.65 4.96
CA VAL A 111 -12.05 -3.88 3.97
C VAL A 111 -11.64 -2.40 4.03
N ALA A 112 -11.55 -1.82 5.23
CA ALA A 112 -11.06 -0.46 5.41
C ALA A 112 -9.57 -0.32 5.02
N MET A 113 -8.75 -1.34 5.27
CA MET A 113 -7.35 -1.40 4.84
C MET A 113 -7.18 -1.13 3.36
N VAL A 114 -8.05 -1.66 2.54
CA VAL A 114 -8.01 -1.49 1.07
C VAL A 114 -8.10 -0.02 0.68
N GLY A 115 -9.08 0.71 1.22
CA GLY A 115 -9.22 2.14 0.96
C GLY A 115 -7.99 2.94 1.39
N LEU A 116 -7.38 2.56 2.52
CA LEU A 116 -6.16 3.18 3.01
C LEU A 116 -4.95 2.86 2.12
N SER A 117 -4.85 1.64 1.58
CA SER A 117 -3.77 1.27 0.65
C SER A 117 -3.87 2.03 -0.68
N ILE A 118 -5.07 2.16 -1.23
CA ILE A 118 -5.30 2.96 -2.45
C ILE A 118 -5.00 4.44 -2.17
N GLY A 119 -5.47 4.98 -1.05
CA GLY A 119 -5.20 6.35 -0.65
C GLY A 119 -3.71 6.63 -0.46
N GLU A 120 -2.96 5.70 0.14
CA GLU A 120 -1.51 5.80 0.27
C GLU A 120 -0.80 5.79 -1.09
N MET A 121 -1.16 4.87 -1.97
CA MET A 121 -0.62 4.82 -3.33
C MET A 121 -0.82 6.15 -4.05
N LEU A 122 -2.03 6.68 -4.05
CA LEU A 122 -2.35 7.94 -4.73
C LEU A 122 -1.62 9.13 -4.10
N THR A 123 -1.59 9.23 -2.77
CA THR A 123 -0.91 10.33 -2.07
C THR A 123 0.60 10.27 -2.21
N ASN A 124 1.19 9.09 -2.35
CA ASN A 124 2.61 8.95 -2.66
C ASN A 124 2.93 9.46 -4.07
N MET A 125 2.03 9.29 -5.03
CA MET A 125 2.21 9.70 -6.43
C MET A 125 1.85 11.16 -6.70
N ILE A 126 1.13 11.84 -5.82
CA ILE A 126 0.59 13.20 -6.06
C ILE A 126 1.66 14.27 -6.34
N TRP A 127 2.89 14.03 -5.92
CA TRP A 127 4.03 14.92 -6.15
C TRP A 127 4.69 14.76 -7.53
N GLY A 128 4.29 13.73 -8.27
CA GLY A 128 4.69 13.53 -9.65
C GLY A 128 3.74 14.21 -10.61
N VAL A 129 4.24 14.62 -11.77
CA VAL A 129 3.40 15.18 -12.83
C VAL A 129 2.74 14.02 -13.58
N ILE A 130 1.42 13.90 -13.43
CA ILE A 130 0.58 12.95 -14.15
C ILE A 130 -0.48 13.76 -14.89
N ASP A 131 -0.64 13.53 -16.19
CA ASP A 131 -1.57 14.31 -17.02
C ASP A 131 -3.02 14.06 -16.66
N ASP A 132 -3.38 12.79 -16.36
CA ASP A 132 -4.72 12.40 -15.95
C ASP A 132 -4.70 11.15 -15.07
N ILE A 133 -5.70 11.03 -14.20
CA ILE A 133 -5.89 9.85 -13.34
C ILE A 133 -6.14 8.57 -14.15
N ASP A 134 -6.72 8.68 -15.34
CA ASP A 134 -6.99 7.57 -16.25
C ASP A 134 -5.71 6.88 -16.78
N TYR A 135 -4.57 7.56 -16.69
CA TYR A 135 -3.26 6.97 -17.03
C TYR A 135 -2.68 6.10 -15.91
N ILE A 136 -3.25 6.14 -14.73
CA ILE A 136 -2.80 5.30 -13.63
C ILE A 136 -3.24 3.86 -13.88
N LYS A 137 -2.29 2.94 -13.77
CA LYS A 137 -2.53 1.49 -13.81
C LYS A 137 -1.99 0.88 -12.52
N CYS A 138 -2.69 -0.09 -11.99
CA CYS A 138 -2.31 -0.77 -10.76
C CYS A 138 -1.89 -2.21 -11.02
N SER A 139 -0.91 -2.66 -10.26
CA SER A 139 -0.65 -4.08 -10.02
C SER A 139 -1.16 -4.42 -8.63
N GLY A 140 -1.94 -5.48 -8.50
CA GLY A 140 -2.52 -5.92 -7.25
C GLY A 140 -1.82 -7.15 -6.70
N ASN A 141 -1.41 -7.12 -5.42
CA ASN A 141 -0.81 -8.27 -4.76
C ASN A 141 -1.54 -8.55 -3.44
N TRP A 142 -2.12 -9.74 -3.33
CA TRP A 142 -2.80 -10.21 -2.13
C TRP A 142 -2.01 -11.34 -1.47
N MET A 143 -1.23 -11.01 -0.46
CA MET A 143 -0.60 -11.97 0.43
C MET A 143 -1.55 -12.30 1.57
N TRP A 144 -2.39 -13.31 1.38
CA TRP A 144 -3.49 -13.63 2.28
C TRP A 144 -3.37 -15.05 2.84
N PRO A 145 -3.65 -15.26 4.13
CA PRO A 145 -3.62 -16.60 4.71
C PRO A 145 -4.73 -17.48 4.12
N ASN A 146 -4.37 -18.67 3.69
CA ASN A 146 -5.32 -19.65 3.16
C ASN A 146 -5.67 -20.68 4.26
N VAL A 147 -6.26 -20.22 5.35
CA VAL A 147 -6.45 -21.02 6.55
C VAL A 147 -7.86 -21.61 6.65
N ASP A 148 -8.87 -20.80 6.44
CA ASP A 148 -10.28 -21.22 6.59
C ASP A 148 -11.25 -20.41 5.73
N SER A 149 -12.53 -20.76 5.81
CA SER A 149 -13.60 -20.11 5.05
C SER A 149 -13.84 -18.65 5.45
N TYR A 150 -13.45 -18.25 6.67
CA TYR A 150 -13.58 -16.88 7.13
C TYR A 150 -12.52 -15.98 6.49
N GLU A 151 -11.28 -16.44 6.41
CA GLU A 151 -10.21 -15.72 5.71
C GLU A 151 -10.52 -15.56 4.22
N HIS A 152 -11.10 -16.58 3.58
CA HIS A 152 -11.56 -16.47 2.19
C HIS A 152 -12.70 -15.45 2.03
N TYR A 153 -13.59 -15.34 3.01
CA TYR A 153 -14.63 -14.33 3.02
C TYR A 153 -14.03 -12.91 3.13
N LEU A 154 -13.10 -12.68 4.04
CA LEU A 154 -12.44 -11.39 4.20
C LEU A 154 -11.65 -10.99 2.95
N LEU A 155 -10.95 -11.94 2.33
CA LEU A 155 -10.28 -11.71 1.05
C LEU A 155 -11.27 -11.29 -0.03
N TYR A 156 -12.38 -12.04 -0.17
CA TYR A 156 -13.40 -11.72 -1.16
C TYR A 156 -13.99 -10.32 -0.97
N ASP A 157 -14.34 -9.94 0.27
CA ASP A 157 -14.88 -8.61 0.56
C ASP A 157 -13.84 -7.52 0.31
N SER A 158 -12.58 -7.76 0.64
CA SER A 158 -11.47 -6.84 0.35
C SER A 158 -11.30 -6.62 -1.16
N VAL A 159 -11.27 -7.69 -1.94
CA VAL A 159 -11.15 -7.61 -3.41
C VAL A 159 -12.36 -6.91 -4.03
N LYS A 160 -13.55 -7.16 -3.50
CA LYS A 160 -14.78 -6.49 -3.94
C LYS A 160 -14.72 -4.98 -3.69
N GLU A 161 -14.22 -4.55 -2.53
CA GLU A 161 -14.08 -3.12 -2.21
C GLU A 161 -12.98 -2.47 -3.06
N VAL A 162 -11.82 -3.12 -3.29
CA VAL A 162 -10.81 -2.66 -4.27
C VAL A 162 -11.46 -2.38 -5.61
N SER A 163 -12.19 -3.37 -6.13
CA SER A 163 -12.83 -3.26 -7.44
C SER A 163 -13.79 -2.07 -7.51
N LYS A 164 -14.61 -1.88 -6.47
CA LYS A 164 -15.54 -0.75 -6.38
C LYS A 164 -14.81 0.59 -6.41
N ILE A 165 -13.82 0.78 -5.53
CA ILE A 165 -13.08 2.05 -5.43
C ILE A 165 -12.35 2.36 -6.74
N LEU A 166 -11.68 1.37 -7.32
CA LEU A 166 -10.90 1.59 -8.54
C LEU A 166 -11.79 1.83 -9.77
N ILE A 167 -12.97 1.21 -9.84
CA ILE A 167 -13.96 1.51 -10.88
C ILE A 167 -14.47 2.96 -10.74
N GLU A 168 -14.76 3.41 -9.51
CA GLU A 168 -15.18 4.80 -9.26
C GLU A 168 -14.08 5.82 -9.63
N LEU A 169 -12.82 5.44 -9.51
CA LEU A 169 -11.66 6.26 -9.85
C LEU A 169 -11.24 6.16 -11.33
N GLY A 170 -11.79 5.23 -12.11
CA GLY A 170 -11.38 4.98 -13.49
C GLY A 170 -10.02 4.29 -13.62
N ILE A 171 -9.50 3.68 -12.54
CA ILE A 171 -8.18 3.05 -12.50
C ILE A 171 -8.30 1.55 -12.74
N ALA A 172 -7.52 1.00 -13.68
CA ALA A 172 -7.49 -0.43 -13.95
C ALA A 172 -6.40 -1.16 -13.14
N ILE A 173 -6.69 -2.41 -12.78
CA ILE A 173 -5.68 -3.38 -12.34
C ILE A 173 -5.30 -4.22 -13.57
N ASP A 174 -4.05 -4.12 -13.99
CA ASP A 174 -3.53 -4.82 -15.18
C ASP A 174 -2.82 -6.13 -14.83
N SER A 175 -2.37 -6.29 -13.57
CA SER A 175 -1.60 -7.46 -13.13
C SER A 175 -1.71 -7.68 -11.62
#